data_1599b0966b41a2f7ba8077528475c71c
#
_entry.id   1599b0966b41a2f7ba8077528475c71c
#
_cell.length_a   1.000
_cell.length_b   1.000
_cell.length_c   1.000
_cell.angle_alpha   90.00
_cell.angle_beta   90.00
_cell.angle_gamma   90.00
#
_symmetry.space_group_name_H-M   'P 1'
#
loop_
_entity.id
_entity.type
_entity.pdbx_description
1 polymer ?
#
loop_
_entity_poly.entity_id
_entity_poly.type
_entity_poly.pdbx_seq_one_letter_code
_entity_poly.pdbx_strand_id
1 'polypeptide(L)'
;KGTRALMCFIVANVGDQLTPEEHKENYKEYWGWKDGDQEAIDGAIRKYANAICDSIDKYGYDGFDIDYEPNYGSPGNLASYPENMLTFVKALGERIGPKSGTGRLLVIDGEPQSIHPETGPYFDYFIVQAYSNLAGNSDANLDRRLAGTIANFKGILPPEKVANMYIVTENFESYAPTGGGDYVDRYGNKMRALAGMARWTPTIDGKQVRKGGVGTYHMEYDYPGDIEYKYLREAIRIMNPAVK
;
A
#
# COMPACT_ATOMS: atom_id res chain seq x y z
N LYS A 1 -9.18 17.77 -9.48
CA LYS A 1 -8.93 17.00 -8.23
C LYS A 1 -7.46 17.18 -7.92
N GLY A 2 -7.14 17.56 -6.68
CA GLY A 2 -5.76 17.80 -6.25
C GLY A 2 -5.00 16.50 -6.00
N THR A 3 -3.66 16.57 -5.98
CA THR A 3 -2.79 15.50 -5.51
C THR A 3 -2.95 15.34 -3.99
N ARG A 4 -2.88 14.10 -3.50
CA ARG A 4 -2.84 13.79 -2.08
C ARG A 4 -1.42 13.45 -1.68
N ALA A 5 -0.96 13.97 -0.54
CA ALA A 5 0.33 13.68 0.05
C ALA A 5 0.13 12.87 1.33
N LEU A 6 0.60 11.63 1.34
CA LEU A 6 0.51 10.76 2.50
C LEU A 6 1.86 10.72 3.23
N MET A 7 1.81 10.63 4.56
CA MET A 7 2.97 10.22 5.35
C MET A 7 3.14 8.72 5.13
N CYS A 8 4.36 8.25 4.87
CA CYS A 8 4.65 6.84 4.60
C CYS A 8 5.93 6.41 5.32
N PHE A 9 5.93 5.24 5.92
CA PHE A 9 7.12 4.53 6.38
C PHE A 9 6.82 3.06 6.67
N ILE A 10 7.89 2.25 6.72
CA ILE A 10 7.81 0.84 7.11
C ILE A 10 7.36 0.72 8.56
N VAL A 11 6.33 -0.07 8.80
CA VAL A 11 5.77 -0.33 10.13
C VAL A 11 6.09 -1.76 10.55
N ALA A 12 7.10 -1.92 11.38
CA ALA A 12 7.49 -3.23 11.95
C ALA A 12 7.24 -3.31 13.45
N ASN A 13 7.65 -2.28 14.20
CA ASN A 13 7.49 -2.22 15.65
C ASN A 13 6.69 -1.00 16.08
N VAL A 14 6.10 -1.08 17.26
CA VAL A 14 5.53 0.09 17.92
C VAL A 14 6.61 1.13 18.13
N GLY A 15 6.37 2.35 17.65
CA GLY A 15 7.28 3.48 17.78
C GLY A 15 8.24 3.69 16.61
N ASP A 16 8.26 2.82 15.61
CA ASP A 16 9.08 3.02 14.42
C ASP A 16 8.90 4.44 13.84
N GLN A 17 10.02 5.09 13.47
CA GLN A 17 10.11 6.46 12.98
C GLN A 17 9.69 7.58 13.98
N LEU A 18 8.98 7.25 15.07
CA LEU A 18 8.48 8.23 16.03
C LEU A 18 9.07 8.07 17.44
N THR A 19 9.96 7.10 17.64
CA THR A 19 10.70 6.97 18.90
C THR A 19 11.83 7.99 18.92
N PRO A 20 11.88 8.92 19.91
CA PRO A 20 13.00 9.85 20.07
C PRO A 20 14.33 9.11 20.23
N GLU A 21 15.41 9.71 19.74
CA GLU A 21 16.75 9.08 19.72
C GLU A 21 17.17 8.58 21.11
N GLU A 22 16.93 9.38 22.14
CA GLU A 22 17.25 9.05 23.54
C GLU A 22 16.46 7.86 24.11
N HIS A 23 15.41 7.41 23.41
CA HIS A 23 14.54 6.29 23.82
C HIS A 23 14.63 5.08 22.89
N LYS A 24 15.46 5.10 21.85
CA LYS A 24 15.53 4.00 20.87
C LYS A 24 15.91 2.66 21.49
N GLU A 25 16.79 2.64 22.48
CA GLU A 25 17.21 1.41 23.16
C GLU A 25 16.13 0.85 24.11
N ASN A 26 15.27 1.73 24.64
CA ASN A 26 14.19 1.37 25.56
C ASN A 26 12.80 1.70 25.00
N TYR A 27 12.62 1.61 23.69
CA TYR A 27 11.39 2.03 23.01
C TYR A 27 10.13 1.37 23.59
N LYS A 28 10.22 0.11 24.03
CA LYS A 28 9.10 -0.58 24.65
C LYS A 28 8.63 0.12 25.92
N GLU A 29 9.56 0.54 26.80
CA GLU A 29 9.25 1.28 28.01
C GLU A 29 8.64 2.65 27.69
N TYR A 30 9.25 3.37 26.73
CA TYR A 30 8.75 4.69 26.29
C TYR A 30 7.30 4.65 25.82
N TRP A 31 6.94 3.62 25.05
CA TRP A 31 5.58 3.45 24.55
C TRP A 31 4.66 2.76 25.58
N GLY A 32 5.19 2.17 26.62
CA GLY A 32 4.46 1.43 27.64
C GLY A 32 4.18 -0.02 27.30
N TRP A 33 4.93 -0.58 26.34
CA TRP A 33 4.82 -1.99 25.94
C TRP A 33 5.34 -2.92 27.02
N LYS A 34 4.58 -3.97 27.36
CA LYS A 34 5.01 -5.03 28.28
C LYS A 34 4.71 -6.40 27.68
N ASP A 35 5.75 -7.17 27.45
CA ASP A 35 5.61 -8.53 26.93
C ASP A 35 4.73 -9.38 27.85
N GLY A 36 3.73 -10.07 27.26
CA GLY A 36 2.79 -10.91 27.99
C GLY A 36 1.63 -10.17 28.68
N ASP A 37 1.58 -8.85 28.62
CA ASP A 37 0.49 -8.01 29.15
C ASP A 37 -0.30 -7.41 27.98
N GLN A 38 -1.42 -8.02 27.60
CA GLN A 38 -2.18 -7.61 26.42
C GLN A 38 -2.76 -6.19 26.57
N GLU A 39 -3.15 -5.78 27.77
CA GLU A 39 -3.67 -4.43 27.99
C GLU A 39 -2.58 -3.38 27.77
N ALA A 40 -1.36 -3.64 28.25
CA ALA A 40 -0.22 -2.76 28.01
C ALA A 40 0.20 -2.74 26.53
N ILE A 41 0.15 -3.89 25.84
CA ILE A 41 0.41 -4.00 24.40
C ILE A 41 -0.59 -3.16 23.62
N ASP A 42 -1.89 -3.32 23.85
CA ASP A 42 -2.94 -2.56 23.16
C ASP A 42 -2.83 -1.05 23.45
N GLY A 43 -2.48 -0.69 24.69
CA GLY A 43 -2.24 0.70 25.10
C GLY A 43 -1.07 1.33 24.34
N ALA A 44 0.05 0.61 24.21
CA ALA A 44 1.22 1.05 23.46
C ALA A 44 0.91 1.23 21.97
N ILE A 45 0.19 0.28 21.36
CA ILE A 45 -0.24 0.34 19.95
C ILE A 45 -1.13 1.55 19.70
N ARG A 46 -2.13 1.81 20.57
CA ARG A 46 -3.01 2.97 20.45
C ARG A 46 -2.26 4.29 20.61
N LYS A 47 -1.32 4.37 21.57
CA LYS A 47 -0.45 5.54 21.75
C LYS A 47 0.36 5.83 20.48
N TYR A 48 0.93 4.79 19.87
CA TYR A 48 1.69 4.92 18.63
C TYR A 48 0.82 5.36 17.44
N ALA A 49 -0.34 4.73 17.24
CA ALA A 49 -1.29 5.13 16.20
C ALA A 49 -1.73 6.59 16.33
N ASN A 50 -1.99 7.05 17.57
CA ASN A 50 -2.33 8.45 17.83
C ASN A 50 -1.17 9.39 17.51
N ALA A 51 0.08 9.04 17.85
CA ALA A 51 1.25 9.85 17.52
C ALA A 51 1.46 10.00 16.00
N ILE A 52 1.14 8.96 15.21
CA ILE A 52 1.11 9.05 13.75
C ILE A 52 0.05 10.06 13.30
N CYS A 53 -1.18 9.93 13.80
CA CYS A 53 -2.26 10.85 13.46
C CYS A 53 -1.95 12.30 13.87
N ASP A 54 -1.31 12.51 15.03
CA ASP A 54 -0.88 13.84 15.47
C ASP A 54 0.20 14.43 14.54
N SER A 55 1.09 13.58 14.03
CA SER A 55 2.09 13.99 13.03
C SER A 55 1.44 14.36 11.70
N ILE A 56 0.44 13.59 11.24
CA ILE A 56 -0.36 13.91 10.05
C ILE A 56 -1.05 15.26 10.21
N ASP A 57 -1.66 15.53 11.36
CA ASP A 57 -2.29 16.81 11.68
C ASP A 57 -1.28 17.96 11.69
N LYS A 58 -0.15 17.76 12.39
CA LYS A 58 0.90 18.77 12.54
C LYS A 58 1.53 19.19 11.21
N TYR A 59 1.77 18.25 10.32
CA TYR A 59 2.45 18.51 9.04
C TYR A 59 1.49 18.69 7.86
N GLY A 60 0.19 18.51 8.07
CA GLY A 60 -0.83 18.74 7.05
C GLY A 60 -0.88 17.67 5.96
N TYR A 61 -0.51 16.42 6.27
CA TYR A 61 -0.66 15.31 5.35
C TYR A 61 -2.13 14.94 5.13
N ASP A 62 -2.42 14.38 3.95
CA ASP A 62 -3.76 13.90 3.57
C ASP A 62 -4.10 12.51 4.11
N GLY A 63 -3.19 11.86 4.84
CA GLY A 63 -3.39 10.55 5.42
C GLY A 63 -2.08 9.80 5.67
N PHE A 64 -2.19 8.47 5.82
CA PHE A 64 -1.09 7.58 6.12
C PHE A 64 -1.06 6.39 5.14
N ASP A 65 0.13 6.03 4.74
CA ASP A 65 0.45 4.84 3.97
C ASP A 65 1.31 3.92 4.84
N ILE A 66 0.78 2.75 5.16
CA ILE A 66 1.47 1.72 5.94
C ILE A 66 2.29 0.88 4.97
N ASP A 67 3.61 1.05 4.94
CA ASP A 67 4.50 0.11 4.27
C ASP A 67 4.62 -1.14 5.13
N TYR A 68 3.92 -2.23 4.70
CA TYR A 68 3.73 -3.46 5.45
C TYR A 68 4.37 -4.65 4.75
N GLU A 69 5.53 -5.05 5.24
CA GLU A 69 6.37 -6.10 4.63
C GLU A 69 6.82 -7.17 5.64
N PRO A 70 5.90 -7.87 6.35
CA PRO A 70 6.26 -8.81 7.40
C PRO A 70 7.08 -10.00 6.92
N ASN A 71 6.95 -10.39 5.64
CA ASN A 71 7.62 -11.55 5.06
C ASN A 71 8.89 -11.21 4.29
N TYR A 72 9.14 -9.92 3.97
CA TYR A 72 10.26 -9.51 3.10
C TYR A 72 11.37 -8.72 3.81
N GLY A 73 11.25 -8.39 5.05
CA GLY A 73 12.38 -7.73 5.71
C GLY A 73 12.05 -6.86 6.90
N SER A 74 10.79 -6.74 7.23
CA SER A 74 10.35 -5.87 8.32
C SER A 74 9.49 -6.61 9.37
N PRO A 75 9.94 -7.80 9.89
CA PRO A 75 9.27 -8.43 11.00
C PRO A 75 9.46 -7.60 12.28
N GLY A 76 8.46 -7.61 13.16
CA GLY A 76 8.54 -6.87 14.42
C GLY A 76 7.36 -7.15 15.35
N ASN A 77 7.36 -6.50 16.51
CA ASN A 77 6.34 -6.74 17.53
C ASN A 77 4.94 -6.27 17.12
N LEU A 78 4.85 -5.50 16.05
CA LEU A 78 3.59 -5.05 15.45
C LEU A 78 3.29 -5.86 14.17
N ALA A 79 4.17 -5.80 13.17
CA ALA A 79 3.91 -6.36 11.85
C ALA A 79 3.79 -7.90 11.82
N SER A 80 4.54 -8.61 12.67
CA SER A 80 4.52 -10.08 12.71
C SER A 80 3.34 -10.68 13.51
N TYR A 81 2.52 -9.85 14.12
CA TYR A 81 1.39 -10.29 14.95
C TYR A 81 0.07 -9.74 14.39
N PRO A 82 -0.73 -10.56 13.69
CA PRO A 82 -1.96 -10.10 13.02
C PRO A 82 -2.94 -9.36 13.93
N GLU A 83 -3.10 -9.80 15.18
CA GLU A 83 -3.98 -9.13 16.16
C GLU A 83 -3.46 -7.76 16.57
N ASN A 84 -2.15 -7.58 16.70
CA ASN A 84 -1.54 -6.29 16.99
C ASN A 84 -1.75 -5.32 15.81
N MET A 85 -1.58 -5.80 14.57
CA MET A 85 -1.90 -5.01 13.38
C MET A 85 -3.38 -4.66 13.29
N LEU A 86 -4.28 -5.55 13.69
CA LEU A 86 -5.71 -5.25 13.75
C LEU A 86 -5.99 -4.13 14.75
N THR A 87 -5.42 -4.19 15.96
CA THR A 87 -5.53 -3.14 16.99
C THR A 87 -4.98 -1.81 16.45
N PHE A 88 -3.83 -1.84 15.77
CA PHE A 88 -3.20 -0.65 15.18
C PHE A 88 -4.06 -0.01 14.10
N VAL A 89 -4.52 -0.79 13.13
CA VAL A 89 -5.36 -0.28 12.03
C VAL A 89 -6.70 0.23 12.55
N LYS A 90 -7.31 -0.44 13.53
CA LYS A 90 -8.54 0.05 14.17
C LYS A 90 -8.31 1.41 14.86
N ALA A 91 -7.20 1.57 15.58
CA ALA A 91 -6.87 2.83 16.24
C ALA A 91 -6.60 3.98 15.24
N LEU A 92 -5.88 3.72 14.14
CA LEU A 92 -5.74 4.70 13.04
C LEU A 92 -7.10 5.04 12.43
N GLY A 93 -7.96 4.03 12.24
CA GLY A 93 -9.28 4.15 11.64
C GLY A 93 -10.28 5.01 12.41
N GLU A 94 -10.00 5.35 13.67
CA GLU A 94 -10.76 6.32 14.45
C GLU A 94 -10.55 7.76 13.94
N ARG A 95 -9.41 8.05 13.29
CA ARG A 95 -9.00 9.41 12.88
C ARG A 95 -8.77 9.58 11.38
N ILE A 96 -8.40 8.51 10.66
CA ILE A 96 -8.12 8.52 9.21
C ILE A 96 -8.74 7.30 8.54
N GLY A 97 -8.80 7.30 7.20
CA GLY A 97 -9.45 6.23 6.42
C GLY A 97 -10.97 6.32 6.37
N PRO A 98 -11.61 5.41 5.64
CA PRO A 98 -13.04 5.50 5.33
C PRO A 98 -13.96 5.40 6.56
N LYS A 99 -13.50 4.77 7.65
CA LYS A 99 -14.28 4.66 8.88
C LYS A 99 -14.33 5.95 9.69
N SER A 100 -13.32 6.81 9.58
CA SER A 100 -13.23 8.06 10.35
C SER A 100 -14.19 9.15 9.87
N GLY A 101 -14.60 9.11 8.60
CA GLY A 101 -15.41 10.15 7.96
C GLY A 101 -14.68 11.48 7.73
N THR A 102 -13.37 11.57 7.99
CA THR A 102 -12.57 12.82 7.88
C THR A 102 -12.16 13.14 6.44
N GLY A 103 -12.24 12.17 5.51
CA GLY A 103 -11.74 12.30 4.14
C GLY A 103 -10.21 12.17 4.00
N ARG A 104 -9.51 11.93 5.10
CA ARG A 104 -8.09 11.53 5.11
C ARG A 104 -7.97 10.06 4.75
N LEU A 105 -6.92 9.71 4.01
CA LEU A 105 -6.72 8.37 3.51
C LEU A 105 -5.97 7.49 4.51
N LEU A 106 -6.34 6.22 4.58
CA LEU A 106 -5.53 5.15 5.17
C LEU A 106 -5.27 4.11 4.10
N VAL A 107 -4.02 3.89 3.80
CA VAL A 107 -3.56 3.01 2.71
C VAL A 107 -2.59 1.99 3.27
N ILE A 108 -2.52 0.82 2.66
CA ILE A 108 -1.48 -0.17 2.91
C ILE A 108 -0.72 -0.43 1.62
N ASP A 109 0.60 -0.34 1.69
CA ASP A 109 1.54 -0.75 0.63
C ASP A 109 2.28 -2.02 1.03
N GLY A 110 2.64 -2.86 0.07
CA GLY A 110 3.43 -4.08 0.26
C GLY A 110 2.62 -5.36 0.19
N GLU A 111 2.24 -5.91 1.34
CA GLU A 111 1.65 -7.26 1.45
C GLU A 111 0.20 -7.29 1.98
N PRO A 112 -0.78 -6.67 1.33
CA PRO A 112 -2.17 -6.65 1.80
C PRO A 112 -2.80 -8.06 1.89
N GLN A 113 -2.24 -9.06 1.21
CA GLN A 113 -2.66 -10.46 1.32
C GLN A 113 -2.27 -11.12 2.65
N SER A 114 -1.40 -10.51 3.45
CA SER A 114 -0.84 -11.07 4.69
C SER A 114 -1.36 -10.40 5.96
N ILE A 115 -2.09 -9.28 5.84
CA ILE A 115 -2.62 -8.55 7.00
C ILE A 115 -3.89 -9.22 7.54
N HIS A 116 -4.22 -8.96 8.81
CA HIS A 116 -5.46 -9.48 9.41
C HIS A 116 -6.70 -9.06 8.58
N PRO A 117 -7.58 -9.98 8.16
CA PRO A 117 -8.64 -9.68 7.20
C PRO A 117 -9.66 -8.64 7.68
N GLU A 118 -9.92 -8.55 9.00
CA GLU A 118 -10.82 -7.53 9.54
C GLU A 118 -10.33 -6.08 9.37
N THR A 119 -9.06 -5.89 8.98
CA THR A 119 -8.53 -4.55 8.68
C THR A 119 -9.06 -3.99 7.35
N GLY A 120 -9.48 -4.83 6.43
CA GLY A 120 -9.88 -4.45 5.07
C GLY A 120 -10.84 -3.26 4.99
N PRO A 121 -11.92 -3.18 5.81
CA PRO A 121 -12.86 -2.07 5.78
C PRO A 121 -12.29 -0.72 6.24
N TYR A 122 -11.09 -0.67 6.77
CA TYR A 122 -10.43 0.56 7.24
C TYR A 122 -9.54 1.20 6.18
N PHE A 123 -9.22 0.49 5.08
CA PHE A 123 -8.38 1.00 4.02
C PHE A 123 -9.17 1.63 2.88
N ASP A 124 -8.61 2.70 2.31
CA ASP A 124 -9.07 3.29 1.05
C ASP A 124 -8.49 2.54 -0.15
N TYR A 125 -7.21 2.13 -0.07
CA TYR A 125 -6.49 1.44 -1.14
C TYR A 125 -5.55 0.37 -0.61
N PHE A 126 -5.33 -0.65 -1.44
CA PHE A 126 -4.30 -1.67 -1.32
C PHE A 126 -3.26 -1.45 -2.41
N ILE A 127 -2.10 -0.94 -2.07
CA ILE A 127 -0.98 -0.78 -2.98
C ILE A 127 -0.14 -2.04 -2.92
N VAL A 128 0.21 -2.58 -4.08
CA VAL A 128 0.96 -3.83 -4.18
C VAL A 128 2.24 -3.60 -4.96
N GLN A 129 3.34 -3.90 -4.33
CA GLN A 129 4.68 -3.84 -4.89
C GLN A 129 4.84 -4.99 -5.92
N ALA A 130 4.20 -4.83 -7.09
CA ALA A 130 4.25 -5.79 -8.18
C ALA A 130 5.50 -5.58 -9.04
N TYR A 131 6.63 -5.30 -8.37
CA TYR A 131 7.88 -4.93 -9.03
C TYR A 131 8.32 -6.00 -10.01
N SER A 132 8.70 -5.57 -11.21
CA SER A 132 9.37 -6.43 -12.18
C SER A 132 10.75 -6.80 -11.63
N ASN A 133 11.11 -8.05 -11.83
CA ASN A 133 12.44 -8.58 -11.54
C ASN A 133 13.03 -9.16 -12.83
N LEU A 134 14.10 -9.91 -12.74
CA LEU A 134 14.77 -10.53 -13.91
C LEU A 134 13.83 -11.40 -14.76
N ALA A 135 12.74 -11.91 -14.20
CA ALA A 135 11.73 -12.72 -14.92
C ALA A 135 10.65 -11.86 -15.60
N GLY A 136 10.63 -10.53 -15.35
CA GLY A 136 9.59 -9.65 -15.85
C GLY A 136 8.25 -9.78 -15.10
N ASN A 137 7.19 -9.24 -15.69
CA ASN A 137 5.84 -9.25 -15.13
C ASN A 137 4.78 -9.57 -16.18
N SER A 138 3.54 -9.80 -15.79
CA SER A 138 2.45 -10.17 -16.72
C SER A 138 1.07 -9.98 -16.11
N ASP A 139 0.04 -9.95 -16.97
CA ASP A 139 -1.37 -10.01 -16.54
C ASP A 139 -1.61 -11.21 -15.63
N ALA A 140 -1.08 -12.39 -15.95
CA ALA A 140 -1.24 -13.60 -15.15
C ALA A 140 -0.62 -13.48 -13.75
N ASN A 141 0.50 -12.77 -13.62
CA ASN A 141 1.11 -12.49 -12.32
C ASN A 141 0.23 -11.54 -11.49
N LEU A 142 -0.29 -10.49 -12.11
CA LEU A 142 -1.18 -9.53 -11.43
C LEU A 142 -2.50 -10.19 -11.03
N ASP A 143 -3.10 -11.02 -11.90
CA ASP A 143 -4.32 -11.78 -11.60
C ASP A 143 -4.10 -12.70 -10.38
N ARG A 144 -2.95 -13.39 -10.30
CA ARG A 144 -2.60 -14.26 -9.16
C ARG A 144 -2.42 -13.46 -7.87
N ARG A 145 -1.75 -12.30 -7.91
CA ARG A 145 -1.55 -11.43 -6.75
C ARG A 145 -2.89 -10.89 -6.23
N LEU A 146 -3.74 -10.40 -7.12
CA LEU A 146 -5.08 -9.94 -6.77
C LEU A 146 -5.93 -11.07 -6.16
N ALA A 147 -5.88 -12.27 -6.75
CA ALA A 147 -6.58 -13.44 -6.21
C ALA A 147 -6.16 -13.76 -4.76
N GLY A 148 -4.87 -13.63 -4.43
CA GLY A 148 -4.37 -13.78 -3.06
C GLY A 148 -4.97 -12.74 -2.10
N THR A 149 -5.02 -11.47 -2.52
CA THR A 149 -5.63 -10.40 -1.72
C THR A 149 -7.14 -10.60 -1.55
N ILE A 150 -7.85 -10.99 -2.61
CA ILE A 150 -9.29 -11.34 -2.53
C ILE A 150 -9.52 -12.51 -1.57
N ALA A 151 -8.67 -13.53 -1.62
CA ALA A 151 -8.77 -14.68 -0.73
C ALA A 151 -8.58 -14.30 0.75
N ASN A 152 -7.63 -13.38 1.05
CA ASN A 152 -7.42 -12.87 2.40
C ASN A 152 -8.67 -12.17 2.95
N PHE A 153 -9.32 -11.33 2.14
CA PHE A 153 -10.49 -10.56 2.59
C PHE A 153 -11.83 -11.25 2.33
N LYS A 154 -11.81 -12.56 2.02
CA LYS A 154 -13.03 -13.33 1.76
C LYS A 154 -14.00 -13.28 2.93
N GLY A 155 -15.26 -12.93 2.65
CA GLY A 155 -16.30 -12.77 3.67
C GLY A 155 -16.30 -11.42 4.40
N ILE A 156 -15.26 -10.59 4.21
CA ILE A 156 -15.14 -9.24 4.78
C ILE A 156 -15.40 -8.18 3.70
N LEU A 157 -14.77 -8.32 2.55
CA LEU A 157 -14.96 -7.42 1.40
C LEU A 157 -15.40 -8.21 0.17
N PRO A 158 -16.34 -7.67 -0.63
CA PRO A 158 -16.66 -8.25 -1.92
C PRO A 158 -15.43 -8.25 -2.87
N PRO A 159 -15.21 -9.29 -3.69
CA PRO A 159 -14.09 -9.36 -4.62
C PRO A 159 -13.93 -8.14 -5.53
N GLU A 160 -15.02 -7.61 -6.05
CA GLU A 160 -15.04 -6.40 -6.88
C GLU A 160 -14.57 -5.17 -6.09
N LYS A 161 -14.94 -5.05 -4.81
CA LYS A 161 -14.48 -3.97 -3.93
C LYS A 161 -12.98 -4.04 -3.73
N VAL A 162 -12.42 -5.24 -3.49
CA VAL A 162 -10.98 -5.45 -3.38
C VAL A 162 -10.27 -5.04 -4.67
N ALA A 163 -10.77 -5.47 -5.83
CA ALA A 163 -10.21 -5.08 -7.12
C ALA A 163 -10.25 -3.55 -7.34
N ASN A 164 -11.35 -2.88 -6.99
CA ASN A 164 -11.50 -1.42 -7.12
C ASN A 164 -10.55 -0.63 -6.20
N MET A 165 -10.09 -1.22 -5.11
CA MET A 165 -9.11 -0.64 -4.19
C MET A 165 -7.66 -0.96 -4.59
N TYR A 166 -7.43 -1.89 -5.52
CA TYR A 166 -6.14 -2.50 -5.82
C TYR A 166 -5.31 -1.63 -6.75
N ILE A 167 -4.16 -1.15 -6.27
CA ILE A 167 -3.18 -0.36 -7.01
C ILE A 167 -1.93 -1.22 -7.20
N VAL A 168 -1.41 -1.31 -8.42
CA VAL A 168 -0.18 -2.04 -8.72
C VAL A 168 0.96 -1.07 -9.01
N THR A 169 2.15 -1.35 -8.48
CA THR A 169 3.30 -0.45 -8.63
C THR A 169 4.51 -1.16 -9.23
N GLU A 170 5.28 -0.40 -10.02
CA GLU A 170 6.55 -0.82 -10.60
C GLU A 170 7.72 -0.13 -9.91
N ASN A 171 8.87 -0.80 -9.84
CA ASN A 171 10.12 -0.24 -9.32
C ASN A 171 10.83 0.59 -10.41
N PHE A 172 10.78 1.91 -10.27
CA PHE A 172 11.49 2.82 -11.16
C PHE A 172 12.94 3.09 -10.73
N GLU A 173 13.33 2.76 -9.52
CA GLU A 173 14.72 2.82 -9.11
C GLU A 173 15.62 1.97 -10.03
N SER A 174 15.14 0.77 -10.40
CA SER A 174 15.86 -0.15 -11.28
C SER A 174 15.57 0.04 -12.78
N TYR A 175 14.40 0.56 -13.16
CA TYR A 175 13.89 0.48 -14.53
C TYR A 175 13.39 1.79 -15.13
N ALA A 176 13.57 2.93 -14.47
CA ALA A 176 13.06 4.22 -14.91
C ALA A 176 13.37 4.56 -16.39
N PRO A 177 14.61 4.37 -16.89
CA PRO A 177 14.95 4.74 -18.28
C PRO A 177 14.10 4.06 -19.34
N THR A 178 13.41 2.98 -18.98
CA THR A 178 12.63 2.15 -19.91
C THR A 178 11.14 2.09 -19.61
N GLY A 179 10.68 2.72 -18.52
CA GLY A 179 9.27 2.66 -18.12
C GLY A 179 8.88 1.37 -17.42
N GLY A 180 9.82 0.78 -16.68
CA GLY A 180 9.68 -0.48 -15.98
C GLY A 180 10.40 -1.65 -16.68
N GLY A 181 10.33 -2.83 -16.06
CA GLY A 181 10.83 -4.07 -16.62
C GLY A 181 9.98 -4.58 -17.78
N ASP A 182 10.26 -5.81 -18.22
CA ASP A 182 9.50 -6.47 -19.29
C ASP A 182 8.11 -6.90 -18.78
N TYR A 183 7.12 -6.82 -19.65
CA TYR A 183 5.73 -7.20 -19.37
C TYR A 183 5.11 -7.94 -20.54
N VAL A 184 4.30 -8.95 -20.23
CA VAL A 184 3.54 -9.72 -21.23
C VAL A 184 2.06 -9.71 -20.85
N ASP A 185 1.20 -9.22 -21.75
CA ASP A 185 -0.24 -9.26 -21.53
C ASP A 185 -0.84 -10.66 -21.77
N ARG A 186 -2.12 -10.84 -21.48
CA ARG A 186 -2.84 -12.13 -21.67
C ARG A 186 -2.97 -12.57 -23.13
N TYR A 187 -2.64 -11.71 -24.07
CA TYR A 187 -2.68 -11.98 -25.51
C TYR A 187 -1.27 -12.27 -26.07
N GLY A 188 -0.23 -12.23 -25.22
CA GLY A 188 1.15 -12.45 -25.61
C GLY A 188 1.87 -11.20 -26.13
N ASN A 189 1.26 -10.01 -26.06
CA ASN A 189 1.92 -8.78 -26.46
C ASN A 189 2.96 -8.35 -25.41
N LYS A 190 4.15 -7.98 -25.89
CA LYS A 190 5.26 -7.53 -25.06
C LYS A 190 5.26 -6.00 -24.96
N MET A 191 5.48 -5.48 -23.77
CA MET A 191 5.57 -4.04 -23.50
C MET A 191 6.37 -3.75 -22.23
N ARG A 192 6.49 -2.50 -21.83
CA ARG A 192 7.09 -2.12 -20.54
C ARG A 192 6.06 -2.20 -19.41
N ALA A 193 6.54 -2.53 -18.23
CA ALA A 193 5.69 -2.94 -17.11
C ALA A 193 4.68 -1.89 -16.70
N LEU A 194 5.05 -0.59 -16.59
CA LEU A 194 4.10 0.43 -16.18
C LEU A 194 2.94 0.57 -17.18
N ALA A 195 3.23 0.52 -18.49
CA ALA A 195 2.20 0.56 -19.53
C ALA A 195 1.33 -0.70 -19.52
N GLY A 196 1.93 -1.89 -19.30
CA GLY A 196 1.23 -3.15 -19.14
C GLY A 196 0.29 -3.13 -17.92
N MET A 197 0.80 -2.75 -16.77
CA MET A 197 0.03 -2.59 -15.53
C MET A 197 -1.12 -1.58 -15.70
N ALA A 198 -0.89 -0.48 -16.44
CA ALA A 198 -1.95 0.48 -16.73
C ALA A 198 -3.06 -0.10 -17.60
N ARG A 199 -2.72 -0.96 -18.57
CA ARG A 199 -3.70 -1.66 -19.45
C ARG A 199 -4.37 -2.85 -18.78
N TRP A 200 -3.69 -3.51 -17.84
CA TRP A 200 -4.24 -4.66 -17.14
C TRP A 200 -5.61 -4.32 -16.53
N THR A 201 -6.57 -5.19 -16.76
CA THR A 201 -7.94 -5.06 -16.24
C THR A 201 -8.30 -6.36 -15.53
N PRO A 202 -8.55 -6.31 -14.21
CA PRO A 202 -8.97 -7.48 -13.44
C PRO A 202 -10.25 -8.09 -13.99
N THR A 203 -10.38 -9.42 -13.85
CA THR A 203 -11.61 -10.14 -14.18
C THR A 203 -12.14 -10.83 -12.92
N ILE A 204 -13.35 -10.50 -12.50
CA ILE A 204 -14.04 -11.11 -11.36
C ILE A 204 -15.32 -11.78 -11.89
N ASP A 205 -15.46 -13.07 -11.61
CA ASP A 205 -16.60 -13.87 -12.07
C ASP A 205 -16.90 -13.71 -13.58
N GLY A 206 -15.84 -13.70 -14.40
CA GLY A 206 -15.93 -13.54 -15.85
C GLY A 206 -16.19 -12.13 -16.36
N LYS A 207 -16.28 -11.13 -15.49
CA LYS A 207 -16.51 -9.72 -15.84
C LYS A 207 -15.28 -8.89 -15.59
N GLN A 208 -14.95 -8.02 -16.53
CA GLN A 208 -13.92 -7.01 -16.31
C GLN A 208 -14.38 -5.98 -15.30
N VAL A 209 -13.53 -5.66 -14.32
CA VAL A 209 -13.77 -4.67 -13.28
C VAL A 209 -12.65 -3.64 -13.26
N ARG A 210 -12.93 -2.46 -12.74
CA ARG A 210 -11.92 -1.41 -12.60
C ARG A 210 -10.96 -1.76 -11.47
N LYS A 211 -9.65 -1.53 -11.66
CA LYS A 211 -8.67 -1.50 -10.58
C LYS A 211 -8.56 -0.12 -9.95
N GLY A 212 -7.96 -0.02 -8.76
CA GLY A 212 -7.73 1.22 -8.05
C GLY A 212 -6.78 2.18 -8.77
N GLY A 213 -5.70 1.63 -9.32
CA GLY A 213 -4.70 2.48 -9.98
C GLY A 213 -3.44 1.75 -10.41
N VAL A 214 -2.47 2.55 -10.82
CA VAL A 214 -1.09 2.16 -11.12
C VAL A 214 -0.14 3.22 -10.58
N GLY A 215 1.04 2.84 -10.15
CA GLY A 215 2.04 3.74 -9.60
C GLY A 215 3.46 3.24 -9.77
N THR A 216 4.40 3.95 -9.15
CA THR A 216 5.83 3.66 -9.21
C THR A 216 6.51 3.94 -7.87
N TYR A 217 7.58 3.20 -7.62
CA TYR A 217 8.58 3.44 -6.57
C TYR A 217 9.93 3.70 -7.23
N HIS A 218 10.52 4.91 -7.26
CA HIS A 218 9.95 6.21 -6.90
C HIS A 218 9.60 7.00 -8.17
N MET A 219 8.62 7.88 -8.09
CA MET A 219 8.17 8.63 -9.27
C MET A 219 9.22 9.62 -9.80
N GLU A 220 10.12 10.14 -8.93
CA GLU A 220 11.17 11.08 -9.32
C GLU A 220 12.18 10.51 -10.31
N TYR A 221 12.30 9.19 -10.39
CA TYR A 221 13.16 8.55 -11.41
C TYR A 221 12.60 8.68 -12.83
N ASP A 222 11.31 9.00 -13.00
CA ASP A 222 10.70 9.31 -14.29
C ASP A 222 10.81 10.83 -14.66
N TYR A 223 11.37 11.64 -13.76
CA TYR A 223 11.52 13.08 -14.00
C TYR A 223 12.66 13.41 -14.97
N PRO A 224 13.87 12.81 -14.86
CA PRO A 224 14.98 13.12 -15.77
C PRO A 224 14.73 12.55 -17.17
N GLY A 225 14.76 13.39 -18.19
CA GLY A 225 14.60 12.98 -19.58
C GLY A 225 14.11 14.11 -20.46
N ASP A 226 13.94 13.86 -21.75
CA ASP A 226 13.42 14.84 -22.72
C ASP A 226 11.97 15.24 -22.42
N ILE A 227 11.23 14.35 -21.73
CA ILE A 227 9.85 14.57 -21.34
C ILE A 227 9.71 14.18 -19.86
N GLU A 228 9.50 15.16 -18.99
CA GLU A 228 9.27 14.96 -17.57
C GLU A 228 8.07 14.02 -17.31
N TYR A 229 8.27 13.02 -16.45
CA TYR A 229 7.26 12.03 -16.09
C TYR A 229 6.61 11.35 -17.32
N LYS A 230 7.42 10.99 -18.31
CA LYS A 230 6.96 10.40 -19.58
C LYS A 230 6.07 9.18 -19.38
N TYR A 231 6.54 8.23 -18.59
CA TYR A 231 5.88 6.95 -18.41
C TYR A 231 4.68 7.05 -17.47
N LEU A 232 4.76 7.86 -16.42
CA LEU A 232 3.61 8.17 -15.57
C LEU A 232 2.50 8.89 -16.33
N ARG A 233 2.85 9.87 -17.18
CA ARG A 233 1.87 10.54 -18.07
C ARG A 233 1.23 9.57 -19.06
N GLU A 234 1.98 8.61 -19.60
CA GLU A 234 1.43 7.55 -20.45
C GLU A 234 0.45 6.68 -19.67
N ALA A 235 0.83 6.21 -18.49
CA ALA A 235 -0.03 5.40 -17.63
C ALA A 235 -1.33 6.14 -17.27
N ILE A 236 -1.26 7.43 -16.94
CA ILE A 236 -2.44 8.27 -16.68
C ILE A 236 -3.37 8.32 -17.90
N ARG A 237 -2.84 8.49 -19.12
CA ARG A 237 -3.65 8.51 -20.36
C ARG A 237 -4.30 7.16 -20.64
N ILE A 238 -3.59 6.06 -20.40
CA ILE A 238 -4.14 4.70 -20.55
C ILE A 238 -5.28 4.47 -19.57
N MET A 239 -5.09 4.85 -18.30
CA MET A 239 -6.09 4.68 -17.24
C MET A 239 -7.31 5.60 -17.40
N ASN A 240 -7.14 6.76 -18.04
CA ASN A 240 -8.18 7.77 -18.19
C ASN A 240 -8.28 8.20 -19.68
N PRO A 241 -8.75 7.31 -20.57
CA PRO A 241 -8.91 7.66 -21.97
C PRO A 241 -9.89 8.82 -22.14
N ALA A 242 -9.61 9.72 -23.08
CA ALA A 242 -10.52 10.80 -23.41
C ALA A 242 -11.88 10.22 -23.81
N VAL A 243 -12.93 10.73 -23.19
CA VAL A 243 -14.31 10.41 -23.63
C VAL A 243 -14.51 11.05 -25.01
N LYS A 244 -14.78 10.23 -26.02
CA LYS A 244 -15.09 10.67 -27.38
C LYS A 244 -16.54 11.17 -27.46
#